data_4086c6482ddf989362bc7e12384382ed
#
_entry.id   4086c6482ddf989362bc7e12384382ed
#
_cell.length_a   1.000
_cell.length_b   1.000
_cell.length_c   1.000
_cell.angle_alpha   90.00
_cell.angle_beta   90.00
_cell.angle_gamma   90.00
#
_symmetry.space_group_name_H-M   'P 1'
#
loop_
_entity.id
_entity.type
_entity.pdbx_description
1 polymer ?
#
loop_
_entity_poly.entity_id
_entity_poly.type
_entity_poly.pdbx_seq_one_letter_code
_entity_poly.pdbx_strand_id
1 'polypeptide(L)'
;MRMILLAAAAALAVPAATSLPVAAQAQQAAVDPALATVLAHSRRDGDRARDQYRHPGETLTFFQVKPGMTVVDYLPSSGWFTRILVPYLGPQGQYIAMGPDLTGETNQYFLNSMGGLADKFAGQAAGWNLGEGAKISAFNTDGYPEGLDGTVDRVLIFREMHNQFRFGWLHDDMLAIRKMLKPGGMVGLTDHRMNENAPYSMTDGNKGYMRESDVIALMNAYGFDLVGKSEVNANPKDTKDYPRGVWELPPSLAGATDETRPKMLAIGESDRMTLLFRKRD
;
A
#
# COMPACT_ATOMS: atom_id res chain seq x y z
N MET A 1 -10.54 -2.02 -82.27
CA MET A 1 -10.92 -1.24 -81.07
C MET A 1 -10.58 -2.06 -79.84
N ARG A 2 -9.47 -1.77 -79.15
CA ARG A 2 -9.04 -2.46 -77.92
C ARG A 2 -9.38 -1.53 -76.76
N MET A 3 -10.27 -1.96 -75.88
CA MET A 3 -10.56 -1.28 -74.61
C MET A 3 -9.49 -1.65 -73.55
N ILE A 4 -8.87 -0.62 -73.04
CA ILE A 4 -7.92 -0.74 -71.89
C ILE A 4 -8.72 -0.51 -70.62
N LEU A 5 -8.81 -1.52 -69.74
CA LEU A 5 -9.35 -1.39 -68.38
C LEU A 5 -8.21 -0.88 -67.49
N LEU A 6 -8.42 0.31 -66.87
CA LEU A 6 -7.62 0.79 -65.75
C LEU A 6 -8.16 0.17 -64.48
N ALA A 7 -7.33 -0.57 -63.72
CA ALA A 7 -7.60 -1.01 -62.39
C ALA A 7 -7.08 0.04 -61.39
N ALA A 8 -7.98 0.63 -60.62
CA ALA A 8 -7.61 1.51 -59.50
C ALA A 8 -7.29 0.71 -58.29
N ALA A 9 -6.04 0.77 -57.79
CA ALA A 9 -5.61 0.19 -56.51
C ALA A 9 -5.96 1.15 -55.36
N ALA A 10 -6.91 0.76 -54.49
CA ALA A 10 -7.22 1.48 -53.27
C ALA A 10 -6.17 1.07 -52.18
N ALA A 11 -5.33 2.03 -51.78
CA ALA A 11 -4.43 1.85 -50.65
C ALA A 11 -5.20 1.99 -49.34
N LEU A 12 -5.31 0.90 -48.58
CA LEU A 12 -5.83 0.89 -47.21
C LEU A 12 -4.75 1.46 -46.26
N ALA A 13 -4.99 2.66 -45.75
CA ALA A 13 -4.18 3.26 -44.70
C ALA A 13 -4.49 2.54 -43.35
N VAL A 14 -3.55 1.81 -42.82
CA VAL A 14 -3.60 1.23 -41.46
C VAL A 14 -3.31 2.37 -40.48
N PRO A 15 -4.18 2.67 -39.50
CA PRO A 15 -3.87 3.68 -38.49
C PRO A 15 -2.75 3.16 -37.60
N ALA A 16 -1.67 3.94 -37.48
CA ALA A 16 -0.60 3.67 -36.54
C ALA A 16 -1.14 3.77 -35.11
N ALA A 17 -1.07 2.65 -34.37
CA ALA A 17 -1.37 2.64 -32.97
C ALA A 17 -0.34 3.52 -32.24
N THR A 18 -0.76 4.67 -31.73
CA THR A 18 0.06 5.51 -30.85
C THR A 18 0.24 4.76 -29.54
N SER A 19 1.43 4.22 -29.31
CA SER A 19 1.84 3.70 -28.01
C SER A 19 1.80 4.85 -27.00
N LEU A 20 0.97 4.70 -25.95
CA LEU A 20 0.98 5.61 -24.82
C LEU A 20 2.38 5.59 -24.17
N PRO A 21 2.93 6.72 -23.76
CA PRO A 21 4.24 6.75 -23.13
C PRO A 21 4.20 5.94 -21.84
N VAL A 22 5.15 5.02 -21.70
CA VAL A 22 5.46 4.35 -20.43
C VAL A 22 5.62 5.42 -19.37
N ALA A 23 4.88 5.31 -18.26
CA ALA A 23 4.94 6.25 -17.15
C ALA A 23 6.40 6.49 -16.76
N ALA A 24 6.86 7.73 -16.89
CA ALA A 24 8.21 8.12 -16.52
C ALA A 24 8.43 7.74 -15.04
N GLN A 25 9.55 7.07 -14.73
CA GLN A 25 9.99 6.88 -13.35
C GLN A 25 10.07 8.27 -12.72
N ALA A 26 9.18 8.54 -11.76
CA ALA A 26 9.16 9.83 -11.08
C ALA A 26 10.51 10.05 -10.41
N GLN A 27 11.21 11.10 -10.82
CA GLN A 27 12.44 11.53 -10.20
C GLN A 27 12.19 11.71 -8.71
N GLN A 28 12.97 11.04 -7.88
CA GLN A 28 12.75 10.97 -6.43
C GLN A 28 12.83 12.40 -5.85
N ALA A 29 11.68 12.95 -5.46
CA ALA A 29 11.61 14.26 -4.85
C ALA A 29 12.33 14.24 -3.48
N ALA A 30 12.97 15.35 -3.11
CA ALA A 30 13.62 15.47 -1.82
C ALA A 30 12.60 15.26 -0.67
N VAL A 31 13.03 14.58 0.37
CA VAL A 31 12.21 14.38 1.59
C VAL A 31 11.94 15.74 2.24
N ASP A 32 10.68 15.99 2.58
CA ASP A 32 10.26 17.20 3.29
C ASP A 32 11.05 17.38 4.60
N PRO A 33 11.61 18.56 4.89
CA PRO A 33 12.37 18.82 6.13
C PRO A 33 11.58 18.50 7.41
N ALA A 34 10.27 18.77 7.44
CA ALA A 34 9.42 18.41 8.59
C ALA A 34 9.33 16.89 8.75
N LEU A 35 9.20 16.14 7.65
CA LEU A 35 9.23 14.68 7.67
C LEU A 35 10.60 14.17 8.13
N ALA A 36 11.69 14.75 7.65
CA ALA A 36 13.04 14.38 8.08
C ALA A 36 13.23 14.57 9.60
N THR A 37 12.69 15.65 10.17
CA THR A 37 12.70 15.92 11.61
C THR A 37 11.93 14.83 12.38
N VAL A 38 10.75 14.44 11.90
CA VAL A 38 9.94 13.36 12.49
C VAL A 38 10.69 12.03 12.45
N LEU A 39 11.34 11.72 11.31
CA LEU A 39 12.10 10.47 11.14
C LEU A 39 13.30 10.39 12.08
N ALA A 40 13.95 11.50 12.38
CA ALA A 40 15.09 11.59 13.28
C ALA A 40 14.71 11.55 14.78
N HIS A 41 13.44 11.72 15.15
CA HIS A 41 13.01 11.84 16.55
C HIS A 41 13.22 10.56 17.35
N SER A 42 13.63 10.66 18.63
CA SER A 42 13.95 9.53 19.52
C SER A 42 12.81 8.54 19.77
N ARG A 43 11.53 8.96 19.61
CA ARG A 43 10.38 8.03 19.67
C ARG A 43 10.50 6.86 18.70
N ARG A 44 11.33 7.01 17.66
CA ARG A 44 11.56 6.01 16.62
C ARG A 44 12.85 5.20 16.79
N ASP A 45 13.55 5.32 17.92
CA ASP A 45 14.83 4.62 18.13
C ASP A 45 14.68 3.10 17.94
N GLY A 46 13.59 2.52 18.42
CA GLY A 46 13.28 1.09 18.20
C GLY A 46 12.82 0.74 16.78
N ASP A 47 12.42 1.72 15.98
CA ASP A 47 11.89 1.52 14.63
C ASP A 47 12.95 1.68 13.53
N ARG A 48 13.99 2.53 13.77
CA ARG A 48 14.96 2.98 12.75
C ARG A 48 15.73 1.86 12.09
N ALA A 49 15.98 0.77 12.79
CA ALA A 49 16.67 -0.39 12.20
C ALA A 49 15.97 -0.91 10.92
N ARG A 50 14.68 -0.63 10.78
CA ARG A 50 13.87 -1.06 9.63
C ARG A 50 13.74 -0.01 8.54
N ASP A 51 14.20 1.24 8.76
CA ASP A 51 14.11 2.32 7.77
C ASP A 51 14.86 1.96 6.49
N GLN A 52 15.99 1.26 6.60
CA GLN A 52 16.78 0.78 5.47
C GLN A 52 16.04 -0.19 4.53
N TYR A 53 14.92 -0.78 4.98
CA TYR A 53 14.08 -1.69 4.20
C TYR A 53 12.74 -1.07 3.80
N ARG A 54 12.34 0.02 4.46
CA ARG A 54 11.00 0.61 4.33
C ARG A 54 11.01 2.03 3.77
N HIS A 55 12.19 2.65 3.73
CA HIS A 55 12.44 3.97 3.15
C HIS A 55 11.29 4.96 3.41
N PRO A 56 10.91 5.21 4.70
CA PRO A 56 9.67 5.90 5.03
C PRO A 56 9.61 7.33 4.49
N GLY A 57 10.74 8.03 4.45
CA GLY A 57 10.82 9.38 3.91
C GLY A 57 10.46 9.43 2.42
N GLU A 58 11.13 8.60 1.65
CA GLU A 58 10.95 8.50 0.21
C GLU A 58 9.57 7.93 -0.15
N THR A 59 9.09 6.94 0.61
CA THR A 59 7.78 6.32 0.40
C THR A 59 6.65 7.32 0.63
N LEU A 60 6.67 8.06 1.74
CA LEU A 60 5.63 9.06 2.05
C LEU A 60 5.71 10.27 1.11
N THR A 61 6.91 10.66 0.67
CA THR A 61 7.10 11.68 -0.35
C THR A 61 6.49 11.24 -1.68
N PHE A 62 6.75 10.00 -2.12
CA PHE A 62 6.17 9.43 -3.33
C PHE A 62 4.63 9.35 -3.24
N PHE A 63 4.08 9.00 -2.07
CA PHE A 63 2.64 9.00 -1.83
C PHE A 63 2.05 10.41 -1.68
N GLN A 64 2.88 11.45 -1.79
CA GLN A 64 2.49 12.86 -1.70
C GLN A 64 1.74 13.17 -0.40
N VAL A 65 2.13 12.55 0.70
CA VAL A 65 1.60 12.88 2.03
C VAL A 65 2.18 14.21 2.47
N LYS A 66 1.33 15.08 3.04
CA LYS A 66 1.72 16.43 3.48
C LYS A 66 1.10 16.76 4.84
N PRO A 67 1.70 17.68 5.61
CA PRO A 67 1.08 18.22 6.82
C PRO A 67 -0.35 18.75 6.53
N GLY A 68 -1.24 18.62 7.51
CA GLY A 68 -2.63 19.07 7.43
C GLY A 68 -3.59 18.17 6.69
N MET A 69 -3.12 17.10 6.06
CA MET A 69 -3.99 16.15 5.35
C MET A 69 -4.81 15.28 6.31
N THR A 70 -5.95 14.79 5.81
CA THR A 70 -6.67 13.65 6.37
C THR A 70 -6.14 12.38 5.72
N VAL A 71 -5.51 11.52 6.53
CA VAL A 71 -4.86 10.27 6.07
C VAL A 71 -5.46 9.08 6.79
N VAL A 72 -5.86 8.08 6.02
CA VAL A 72 -6.26 6.76 6.53
C VAL A 72 -5.08 5.80 6.40
N ASP A 73 -4.76 5.08 7.47
CA ASP A 73 -3.75 4.02 7.54
C ASP A 73 -4.48 2.69 7.76
N TYR A 74 -4.43 1.82 6.74
CA TYR A 74 -5.12 0.53 6.78
C TYR A 74 -4.30 -0.48 7.59
N LEU A 75 -4.90 -1.05 8.63
CA LEU A 75 -4.30 -2.01 9.55
C LEU A 75 -2.91 -1.57 10.07
N PRO A 76 -2.82 -0.47 10.83
CA PRO A 76 -1.55 0.11 11.29
C PRO A 76 -0.74 -0.80 12.22
N SER A 77 -1.32 -1.93 12.65
CA SER A 77 -0.63 -2.95 13.47
C SER A 77 -0.01 -2.35 14.74
N SER A 78 1.31 -2.50 14.91
CA SER A 78 2.07 -1.97 16.05
C SER A 78 2.39 -0.46 15.95
N GLY A 79 1.80 0.27 14.99
CA GLY A 79 1.93 1.70 14.86
C GLY A 79 3.27 2.20 14.31
N TRP A 80 3.97 1.40 13.53
CA TRP A 80 5.27 1.78 12.97
C TRP A 80 5.15 3.04 12.08
N PHE A 81 4.19 3.09 11.15
CA PHE A 81 3.88 4.28 10.36
C PHE A 81 3.09 5.32 11.17
N THR A 82 2.27 4.94 12.12
CA THR A 82 1.53 5.87 12.99
C THR A 82 2.47 6.82 13.72
N ARG A 83 3.64 6.31 14.23
CA ARG A 83 4.69 7.13 14.88
C ARG A 83 5.40 8.11 13.94
N ILE A 84 5.16 8.00 12.64
CA ILE A 84 5.61 8.96 11.63
C ILE A 84 4.45 9.87 11.22
N LEU A 85 3.32 9.27 10.84
CA LEU A 85 2.18 9.98 10.24
C LEU A 85 1.56 10.99 11.20
N VAL A 86 1.26 10.58 12.45
CA VAL A 86 0.59 11.47 13.41
C VAL A 86 1.39 12.76 13.65
N PRO A 87 2.68 12.74 14.01
CA PRO A 87 3.45 13.96 14.19
C PRO A 87 3.71 14.72 12.88
N TYR A 88 3.87 14.03 11.74
CA TYR A 88 4.10 14.69 10.45
C TYR A 88 2.86 15.41 9.92
N LEU A 89 1.67 14.84 10.07
CA LEU A 89 0.43 15.51 9.69
C LEU A 89 0.17 16.77 10.53
N GLY A 90 0.65 16.79 11.77
CA GLY A 90 0.56 17.95 12.65
C GLY A 90 -0.86 18.23 13.14
N PRO A 91 -1.05 19.27 13.98
CA PRO A 91 -2.31 19.52 14.70
C PRO A 91 -3.50 19.89 13.79
N GLN A 92 -3.23 20.29 12.55
CA GLN A 92 -4.28 20.57 11.56
C GLN A 92 -4.68 19.33 10.74
N GLY A 93 -3.91 18.23 10.85
CA GLY A 93 -4.17 16.99 10.15
C GLY A 93 -5.11 16.05 10.92
N GLN A 94 -5.54 15.01 10.22
CA GLN A 94 -6.29 13.90 10.80
C GLN A 94 -5.64 12.58 10.41
N TYR A 95 -5.47 11.71 11.40
CA TYR A 95 -5.02 10.33 11.22
C TYR A 95 -6.14 9.39 11.59
N ILE A 96 -6.49 8.50 10.69
CA ILE A 96 -7.58 7.54 10.87
C ILE A 96 -7.03 6.14 10.67
N ALA A 97 -7.07 5.31 11.72
CA ALA A 97 -6.79 3.89 11.60
C ALA A 97 -8.03 3.16 11.07
N MET A 98 -7.88 2.38 10.00
CA MET A 98 -8.96 1.60 9.41
C MET A 98 -8.67 0.11 9.56
N GLY A 99 -9.64 -0.65 10.08
CA GLY A 99 -9.62 -2.12 10.09
C GLY A 99 -10.53 -2.70 8.99
N PRO A 100 -10.43 -4.02 8.73
CA PRO A 100 -11.24 -4.70 7.72
C PRO A 100 -12.71 -4.75 8.08
N ASP A 101 -13.55 -5.06 7.08
CA ASP A 101 -14.91 -5.52 7.30
C ASP A 101 -14.89 -6.89 8.00
N LEU A 102 -15.51 -6.98 9.15
CA LEU A 102 -15.62 -8.23 9.93
C LEU A 102 -17.06 -8.74 10.00
N THR A 103 -17.94 -8.25 9.14
CA THR A 103 -19.32 -8.72 9.05
C THR A 103 -19.34 -10.22 8.72
N GLY A 104 -19.94 -11.00 9.61
CA GLY A 104 -20.03 -12.47 9.46
C GLY A 104 -18.73 -13.22 9.75
N GLU A 105 -17.66 -12.56 10.20
CA GLU A 105 -16.44 -13.23 10.64
C GLU A 105 -16.70 -14.10 11.87
N THR A 106 -16.21 -15.34 11.84
CA THR A 106 -16.35 -16.32 12.94
C THR A 106 -15.01 -16.71 13.57
N ASN A 107 -13.91 -16.37 12.92
CA ASN A 107 -12.58 -16.65 13.43
C ASN A 107 -12.26 -15.74 14.63
N GLN A 108 -12.23 -16.31 15.83
CA GLN A 108 -11.97 -15.57 17.07
C GLN A 108 -10.63 -14.84 17.08
N TYR A 109 -9.64 -15.31 16.34
CA TYR A 109 -8.37 -14.60 16.21
C TYR A 109 -8.56 -13.24 15.54
N PHE A 110 -9.31 -13.17 14.42
CA PHE A 110 -9.59 -11.90 13.75
C PHE A 110 -10.48 -10.99 14.58
N LEU A 111 -11.56 -11.53 15.15
CA LEU A 111 -12.45 -10.76 16.02
C LEU A 111 -11.70 -10.15 17.21
N ASN A 112 -10.81 -10.92 17.86
CA ASN A 112 -10.04 -10.44 19.00
C ASN A 112 -8.94 -9.46 18.63
N SER A 113 -8.23 -9.69 17.51
CA SER A 113 -7.06 -8.88 17.12
C SER A 113 -7.42 -7.62 16.33
N MET A 114 -8.50 -7.64 15.54
CA MET A 114 -8.85 -6.58 14.60
C MET A 114 -10.23 -5.96 14.88
N GLY A 115 -11.14 -6.68 15.57
CA GLY A 115 -12.45 -6.16 15.93
C GLY A 115 -12.39 -5.08 17.01
N GLY A 116 -13.34 -4.15 16.97
CA GLY A 116 -13.46 -3.06 17.95
C GLY A 116 -12.26 -2.08 17.86
N LEU A 117 -11.76 -1.82 16.67
CA LEU A 117 -10.61 -0.94 16.47
C LEU A 117 -10.89 0.47 17.00
N ALA A 118 -12.11 0.98 16.82
CA ALA A 118 -12.52 2.30 17.31
C ALA A 118 -12.25 2.46 18.82
N ASP A 119 -12.58 1.43 19.60
CA ASP A 119 -12.46 1.49 21.07
C ASP A 119 -11.03 1.23 21.55
N LYS A 120 -10.27 0.40 20.85
CA LYS A 120 -8.95 -0.07 21.26
C LYS A 120 -7.81 0.84 20.83
N PHE A 121 -7.94 1.47 19.65
CA PHE A 121 -6.82 2.14 19.00
C PHE A 121 -6.30 3.36 19.76
N ALA A 122 -7.19 4.17 20.34
CA ALA A 122 -6.80 5.33 21.13
C ALA A 122 -5.92 4.94 22.33
N GLY A 123 -6.28 3.84 23.03
CA GLY A 123 -5.49 3.29 24.13
C GLY A 123 -4.13 2.76 23.68
N GLN A 124 -4.07 2.10 22.53
CA GLN A 124 -2.82 1.62 21.94
C GLN A 124 -1.91 2.82 21.55
N ALA A 125 -2.47 3.82 20.87
CA ALA A 125 -1.77 5.01 20.42
C ALA A 125 -1.20 5.83 21.58
N ALA A 126 -1.87 5.90 22.71
CA ALA A 126 -1.39 6.57 23.93
C ALA A 126 -0.04 6.03 24.41
N GLY A 127 0.21 4.71 24.23
CA GLY A 127 1.48 4.07 24.57
C GLY A 127 2.65 4.38 23.61
N TRP A 128 2.40 5.02 22.47
CA TRP A 128 3.43 5.24 21.43
C TRP A 128 4.15 6.59 21.53
N ASN A 129 3.85 7.41 22.53
CA ASN A 129 4.48 8.70 22.77
C ASN A 129 4.53 9.60 21.51
N LEU A 130 3.39 9.77 20.86
CA LEU A 130 3.29 10.45 19.56
C LEU A 130 3.58 11.96 19.64
N GLY A 131 3.44 12.58 20.83
CA GLY A 131 3.57 14.02 21.03
C GLY A 131 2.38 14.80 20.44
N GLU A 132 2.60 16.08 20.19
CA GLU A 132 1.64 16.88 19.43
C GLU A 132 1.60 16.41 17.99
N GLY A 133 0.37 16.28 17.43
CA GLY A 133 0.20 15.78 16.08
C GLY A 133 -1.26 15.79 15.64
N ALA A 134 -1.56 15.03 14.63
CA ALA A 134 -2.89 14.90 14.05
C ALA A 134 -3.92 14.36 15.06
N LYS A 135 -5.16 14.77 14.90
CA LYS A 135 -6.27 14.14 15.59
C LYS A 135 -6.36 12.67 15.17
N ILE A 136 -6.52 11.78 16.15
CA ILE A 136 -6.56 10.35 15.92
C ILE A 136 -8.01 9.86 16.07
N SER A 137 -8.44 9.04 15.10
CA SER A 137 -9.67 8.24 15.19
C SER A 137 -9.42 6.87 14.58
N ALA A 138 -10.37 5.94 14.77
CA ALA A 138 -10.27 4.61 14.21
C ALA A 138 -11.66 4.01 13.96
N PHE A 139 -11.77 3.09 13.00
CA PHE A 139 -12.97 2.31 12.73
C PHE A 139 -12.62 1.01 12.00
N ASN A 140 -13.52 0.02 12.08
CA ASN A 140 -13.54 -1.09 11.14
C ASN A 140 -14.52 -0.77 10.00
N THR A 141 -14.32 -1.35 8.82
CA THR A 141 -15.14 -1.05 7.63
C THR A 141 -16.63 -1.28 7.88
N ASP A 142 -17.00 -2.31 8.64
CA ASP A 142 -18.38 -2.58 9.10
C ASP A 142 -18.96 -1.50 10.04
N GLY A 143 -18.11 -0.68 10.64
CA GLY A 143 -18.48 0.51 11.44
C GLY A 143 -18.16 1.83 10.75
N TYR A 144 -18.31 1.92 9.43
CA TYR A 144 -17.95 3.08 8.62
C TYR A 144 -18.60 4.38 9.15
N PRO A 145 -17.80 5.43 9.50
CA PRO A 145 -18.32 6.62 10.16
C PRO A 145 -19.20 7.48 9.24
N GLU A 146 -20.29 8.00 9.77
CA GLU A 146 -21.10 9.02 9.12
C GLU A 146 -20.26 10.30 8.87
N GLY A 147 -20.45 10.93 7.70
CA GLY A 147 -19.76 12.17 7.34
C GLY A 147 -18.32 12.00 6.87
N LEU A 148 -17.79 10.76 6.72
CA LEU A 148 -16.45 10.52 6.22
C LEU A 148 -16.36 10.60 4.68
N ASP A 149 -17.49 10.53 3.96
CA ASP A 149 -17.55 10.54 2.49
C ASP A 149 -16.85 11.76 1.90
N GLY A 150 -15.93 11.53 0.99
CA GLY A 150 -15.24 12.59 0.25
C GLY A 150 -14.38 13.52 1.12
N THR A 151 -13.93 13.10 2.30
CA THR A 151 -13.14 13.93 3.22
C THR A 151 -11.67 13.54 3.32
N VAL A 152 -11.30 12.34 2.83
CA VAL A 152 -9.95 11.78 2.96
C VAL A 152 -9.08 12.18 1.78
N ASP A 153 -7.86 12.65 2.07
CA ASP A 153 -6.87 13.03 1.05
C ASP A 153 -6.07 11.81 0.57
N ARG A 154 -5.68 10.94 1.50
CA ARG A 154 -4.84 9.75 1.25
C ARG A 154 -5.34 8.55 2.03
N VAL A 155 -5.34 7.39 1.38
CA VAL A 155 -5.41 6.08 2.05
C VAL A 155 -4.08 5.38 1.82
N LEU A 156 -3.48 4.84 2.86
CA LEU A 156 -2.19 4.15 2.83
C LEU A 156 -2.40 2.68 3.19
N ILE A 157 -1.94 1.78 2.33
CA ILE A 157 -2.01 0.33 2.52
C ILE A 157 -0.58 -0.20 2.55
N PHE A 158 -0.08 -0.50 3.74
CA PHE A 158 1.29 -0.95 3.94
C PHE A 158 1.35 -2.46 4.19
N ARG A 159 1.57 -3.26 3.14
CA ARG A 159 1.72 -4.72 3.21
C ARG A 159 0.46 -5.44 3.71
N GLU A 160 -0.69 -4.97 3.28
CA GLU A 160 -1.99 -5.52 3.69
C GLU A 160 -2.89 -5.89 2.50
N MET A 161 -2.55 -5.50 1.26
CA MET A 161 -3.36 -5.84 0.07
C MET A 161 -3.49 -7.36 -0.11
N HIS A 162 -2.42 -8.11 0.12
CA HIS A 162 -2.45 -9.57 0.10
C HIS A 162 -3.36 -10.15 1.19
N ASN A 163 -3.48 -9.50 2.35
CA ASN A 163 -4.39 -9.90 3.42
C ASN A 163 -5.85 -9.57 3.06
N GLN A 164 -6.12 -8.37 2.52
CA GLN A 164 -7.45 -8.03 2.01
C GLN A 164 -7.92 -9.05 0.98
N PHE A 165 -7.02 -9.45 0.07
CA PHE A 165 -7.33 -10.42 -0.99
C PHE A 165 -7.60 -11.82 -0.46
N ARG A 166 -6.68 -12.40 0.32
CA ARG A 166 -6.77 -13.80 0.77
C ARG A 166 -7.84 -14.05 1.82
N PHE A 167 -8.22 -13.02 2.60
CA PHE A 167 -9.25 -13.15 3.64
C PHE A 167 -10.64 -12.69 3.16
N GLY A 168 -10.75 -12.22 1.90
CA GLY A 168 -12.03 -11.81 1.33
C GLY A 168 -12.51 -10.43 1.75
N TRP A 169 -11.69 -9.63 2.42
CA TRP A 169 -12.05 -8.27 2.88
C TRP A 169 -11.99 -7.22 1.77
N LEU A 170 -11.31 -7.56 0.66
CA LEU A 170 -10.97 -6.61 -0.41
C LEU A 170 -12.18 -5.83 -0.94
N HIS A 171 -13.32 -6.49 -1.16
CA HIS A 171 -14.48 -5.87 -1.81
C HIS A 171 -15.02 -4.71 -0.98
N ASP A 172 -15.41 -4.98 0.25
CA ASP A 172 -16.06 -4.00 1.12
C ASP A 172 -15.09 -2.90 1.54
N ASP A 173 -13.84 -3.25 1.84
CA ASP A 173 -12.78 -2.29 2.14
C ASP A 173 -12.53 -1.34 0.96
N MET A 174 -12.45 -1.83 -0.28
CA MET A 174 -12.19 -0.98 -1.46
C MET A 174 -13.38 -0.08 -1.79
N LEU A 175 -14.62 -0.54 -1.57
CA LEU A 175 -15.81 0.32 -1.70
C LEU A 175 -15.78 1.44 -0.65
N ALA A 176 -15.46 1.14 0.60
CA ALA A 176 -15.32 2.12 1.68
C ALA A 176 -14.19 3.12 1.37
N ILE A 177 -13.01 2.63 0.94
CA ILE A 177 -11.86 3.46 0.55
C ILE A 177 -12.24 4.42 -0.59
N ARG A 178 -12.95 3.92 -1.63
CA ARG A 178 -13.40 4.76 -2.72
C ARG A 178 -14.40 5.82 -2.26
N LYS A 179 -15.31 5.48 -1.36
CA LYS A 179 -16.34 6.37 -0.82
C LYS A 179 -15.75 7.52 -0.01
N MET A 180 -14.79 7.23 0.88
CA MET A 180 -14.19 8.23 1.76
C MET A 180 -13.23 9.20 1.06
N LEU A 181 -12.59 8.80 -0.03
CA LEU A 181 -11.63 9.64 -0.74
C LEU A 181 -12.31 10.83 -1.42
N LYS A 182 -11.71 12.02 -1.28
CA LYS A 182 -12.03 13.21 -2.05
C LYS A 182 -12.00 12.94 -3.56
N PRO A 183 -12.66 13.75 -4.41
CA PRO A 183 -12.36 13.78 -5.84
C PRO A 183 -10.85 13.98 -6.05
N GLY A 184 -10.21 13.12 -6.86
CA GLY A 184 -8.77 13.13 -7.05
C GLY A 184 -7.93 12.68 -5.85
N GLY A 185 -8.55 12.19 -4.78
CA GLY A 185 -7.86 11.57 -3.65
C GLY A 185 -7.07 10.33 -4.08
N MET A 186 -6.04 9.93 -3.32
CA MET A 186 -5.12 8.90 -3.78
C MET A 186 -4.93 7.78 -2.76
N VAL A 187 -4.61 6.59 -3.28
CA VAL A 187 -4.18 5.42 -2.49
C VAL A 187 -2.70 5.20 -2.71
N GLY A 188 -1.90 5.26 -1.64
CA GLY A 188 -0.51 4.83 -1.61
C GLY A 188 -0.42 3.38 -1.13
N LEU A 189 0.18 2.51 -1.92
CA LEU A 189 0.25 1.09 -1.64
C LEU A 189 1.68 0.57 -1.70
N THR A 190 2.12 -0.13 -0.65
CA THR A 190 3.27 -1.03 -0.73
C THR A 190 2.83 -2.44 -0.42
N ASP A 191 3.24 -3.41 -1.23
CA ASP A 191 3.01 -4.82 -0.88
C ASP A 191 4.13 -5.72 -1.41
N HIS A 192 4.18 -6.95 -0.92
CA HIS A 192 5.20 -7.94 -1.26
C HIS A 192 5.03 -8.39 -2.71
N ARG A 193 6.05 -8.16 -3.51
CA ARG A 193 6.01 -8.35 -4.97
C ARG A 193 6.56 -9.71 -5.39
N MET A 194 5.73 -10.48 -6.09
CA MET A 194 6.13 -11.72 -6.76
C MET A 194 6.59 -11.45 -8.20
N ASN A 195 7.29 -12.42 -8.78
CA ASN A 195 7.62 -12.41 -10.21
C ASN A 195 6.36 -12.57 -11.05
N GLU A 196 6.26 -11.85 -12.17
CA GLU A 196 5.07 -11.82 -13.01
C GLU A 196 4.69 -13.19 -13.62
N ASN A 197 5.66 -14.07 -13.83
CA ASN A 197 5.45 -15.42 -14.38
C ASN A 197 5.27 -16.50 -13.31
N ALA A 198 5.20 -16.14 -12.02
CA ALA A 198 5.00 -17.10 -10.95
C ALA A 198 3.61 -17.77 -11.04
N PRO A 199 3.45 -19.04 -10.59
CA PRO A 199 2.15 -19.70 -10.58
C PRO A 199 1.20 -19.05 -9.56
N TYR A 200 -0.12 -19.20 -9.79
CA TYR A 200 -1.17 -18.63 -8.93
C TYR A 200 -1.00 -19.01 -7.44
N SER A 201 -0.61 -20.24 -7.17
CA SER A 201 -0.36 -20.72 -5.79
C SER A 201 0.73 -19.95 -5.02
N MET A 202 1.49 -19.11 -5.71
CA MET A 202 2.50 -18.22 -5.11
C MET A 202 2.03 -16.77 -5.07
N THR A 203 0.90 -16.43 -5.71
CA THR A 203 0.42 -15.05 -5.90
C THR A 203 -1.00 -14.83 -5.39
N ASP A 204 -1.60 -15.85 -4.77
CA ASP A 204 -2.94 -15.82 -4.18
C ASP A 204 -3.00 -15.13 -2.79
N GLY A 205 -1.93 -14.51 -2.35
CA GLY A 205 -1.79 -13.86 -1.05
C GLY A 205 -1.43 -14.81 0.11
N ASN A 206 -1.61 -16.14 -0.03
CA ASN A 206 -1.34 -17.10 1.05
C ASN A 206 0.16 -17.26 1.38
N LYS A 207 1.04 -16.85 0.49
CA LYS A 207 2.48 -16.72 0.71
C LYS A 207 2.89 -15.27 1.04
N GLY A 208 1.93 -14.36 1.18
CA GLY A 208 2.13 -12.94 1.38
C GLY A 208 2.50 -12.17 0.10
N TYR A 209 2.75 -12.84 -1.01
CA TYR A 209 3.13 -12.21 -2.27
C TYR A 209 1.95 -12.05 -3.22
N MET A 210 1.98 -10.96 -4.01
CA MET A 210 1.10 -10.71 -5.16
C MET A 210 1.92 -10.25 -6.36
N ARG A 211 1.45 -10.52 -7.60
CA ARG A 211 2.05 -9.88 -8.78
C ARG A 211 1.69 -8.40 -8.80
N GLU A 212 2.60 -7.55 -9.24
CA GLU A 212 2.33 -6.13 -9.40
C GLU A 212 1.21 -5.88 -10.42
N SER A 213 1.20 -6.64 -11.52
CA SER A 213 0.15 -6.58 -12.53
C SER A 213 -1.24 -6.93 -11.99
N ASP A 214 -1.35 -7.93 -11.12
CA ASP A 214 -2.63 -8.31 -10.50
C ASP A 214 -3.15 -7.20 -9.57
N VAL A 215 -2.28 -6.60 -8.76
CA VAL A 215 -2.63 -5.47 -7.88
C VAL A 215 -3.11 -4.27 -8.71
N ILE A 216 -2.41 -3.94 -9.81
CA ILE A 216 -2.82 -2.85 -10.70
C ILE A 216 -4.19 -3.13 -11.32
N ALA A 217 -4.44 -4.38 -11.77
CA ALA A 217 -5.71 -4.76 -12.36
C ALA A 217 -6.86 -4.69 -11.34
N LEU A 218 -6.65 -5.16 -10.11
CA LEU A 218 -7.62 -5.06 -9.02
C LEU A 218 -7.94 -3.59 -8.70
N MET A 219 -6.94 -2.76 -8.49
CA MET A 219 -7.15 -1.33 -8.22
C MET A 219 -7.91 -0.64 -9.35
N ASN A 220 -7.59 -0.96 -10.61
CA ASN A 220 -8.32 -0.44 -11.77
C ASN A 220 -9.79 -0.87 -11.78
N ALA A 221 -10.08 -2.15 -11.45
CA ALA A 221 -11.44 -2.67 -11.36
C ALA A 221 -12.29 -1.93 -10.31
N TYR A 222 -11.67 -1.48 -9.21
CA TYR A 222 -12.31 -0.66 -8.18
C TYR A 222 -12.32 0.85 -8.49
N GLY A 223 -11.91 1.26 -9.68
CA GLY A 223 -11.99 2.65 -10.14
C GLY A 223 -10.84 3.52 -9.66
N PHE A 224 -9.62 2.96 -9.58
CA PHE A 224 -8.39 3.68 -9.30
C PHE A 224 -7.43 3.57 -10.47
N ASP A 225 -6.92 4.70 -10.95
CA ASP A 225 -5.93 4.76 -12.02
C ASP A 225 -4.52 4.82 -11.44
N LEU A 226 -3.62 3.97 -11.95
CA LEU A 226 -2.21 4.03 -11.59
C LEU A 226 -1.60 5.35 -12.08
N VAL A 227 -1.04 6.14 -11.17
CA VAL A 227 -0.36 7.41 -11.48
C VAL A 227 1.14 7.35 -11.29
N GLY A 228 1.67 6.35 -10.64
CA GLY A 228 3.09 6.17 -10.51
C GLY A 228 3.51 4.87 -9.85
N LYS A 229 4.76 4.47 -10.12
CA LYS A 229 5.46 3.33 -9.50
C LYS A 229 6.82 3.79 -9.01
N SER A 230 7.30 3.20 -7.92
CA SER A 230 8.62 3.44 -7.37
C SER A 230 9.29 2.13 -6.95
N GLU A 231 10.57 2.03 -7.21
CA GLU A 231 11.40 0.90 -6.79
C GLU A 231 12.08 1.14 -5.43
N VAL A 232 11.69 2.18 -4.69
CA VAL A 232 12.32 2.57 -3.42
C VAL A 232 12.32 1.45 -2.39
N ASN A 233 11.31 0.58 -2.40
CA ASN A 233 11.20 -0.56 -1.48
C ASN A 233 11.53 -1.92 -2.15
N ALA A 234 12.17 -1.89 -3.33
CA ALA A 234 12.60 -3.11 -4.01
C ALA A 234 13.77 -3.77 -3.25
N ASN A 235 13.74 -5.09 -3.20
CA ASN A 235 14.85 -5.89 -2.67
C ASN A 235 15.22 -7.03 -3.62
N PRO A 236 16.24 -6.86 -4.48
CA PRO A 236 16.62 -7.89 -5.43
C PRO A 236 17.24 -9.15 -4.78
N LYS A 237 17.53 -9.12 -3.46
CA LYS A 237 18.01 -10.30 -2.73
C LYS A 237 16.89 -11.26 -2.35
N ASP A 238 15.63 -10.79 -2.40
CA ASP A 238 14.46 -11.63 -2.10
C ASP A 238 14.22 -12.60 -3.26
N THR A 239 14.49 -13.89 -3.02
CA THR A 239 14.34 -14.94 -4.04
C THR A 239 12.91 -15.41 -4.21
N LYS A 240 12.01 -15.10 -3.26
CA LYS A 240 10.55 -15.31 -3.31
C LYS A 240 10.11 -16.79 -3.40
N ASP A 241 11.00 -17.71 -3.10
CA ASP A 241 10.81 -19.17 -3.23
C ASP A 241 10.68 -19.90 -1.89
N TYR A 242 10.39 -19.15 -0.82
CA TYR A 242 10.31 -19.68 0.55
C TYR A 242 9.04 -20.52 0.74
N PRO A 243 9.14 -21.71 1.35
CA PRO A 243 7.98 -22.56 1.64
C PRO A 243 6.86 -21.86 2.40
N ARG A 244 7.19 -20.96 3.33
CA ARG A 244 6.24 -20.16 4.12
C ARG A 244 6.03 -18.75 3.57
N GLY A 245 6.57 -18.43 2.39
CA GLY A 245 6.46 -17.11 1.79
C GLY A 245 7.24 -16.03 2.56
N VAL A 246 6.75 -14.80 2.52
CA VAL A 246 7.39 -13.62 3.10
C VAL A 246 7.66 -13.74 4.60
N TRP A 247 6.94 -14.60 5.31
CA TRP A 247 7.08 -14.75 6.76
C TRP A 247 8.38 -15.43 7.18
N GLU A 248 9.12 -16.09 6.27
CA GLU A 248 10.46 -16.58 6.55
C GLU A 248 11.50 -15.46 6.61
N LEU A 249 11.20 -14.31 6.00
CA LEU A 249 12.06 -13.14 6.04
C LEU A 249 11.84 -12.28 7.30
N PRO A 250 12.77 -11.38 7.63
CA PRO A 250 12.56 -10.38 8.68
C PRO A 250 11.29 -9.55 8.45
N PRO A 251 10.59 -9.14 9.53
CA PRO A 251 10.95 -9.33 10.92
C PRO A 251 10.44 -10.66 11.50
N SER A 252 9.60 -11.40 10.77
CA SER A 252 8.91 -12.58 11.29
C SER A 252 9.86 -13.74 11.54
N LEU A 253 10.74 -14.05 10.58
CA LEU A 253 11.67 -15.16 10.62
C LEU A 253 10.99 -16.50 10.98
N ALA A 254 9.74 -16.69 10.51
CA ALA A 254 8.92 -17.84 10.84
C ALA A 254 9.54 -19.14 10.30
N GLY A 255 9.84 -20.07 11.21
CA GLY A 255 10.47 -21.34 10.86
C GLY A 255 11.97 -21.24 10.56
N ALA A 256 12.59 -20.08 10.79
CA ALA A 256 14.04 -19.96 10.67
C ALA A 256 14.74 -20.79 11.77
N THR A 257 15.66 -21.64 11.34
CA THR A 257 16.56 -22.39 12.22
C THR A 257 17.86 -21.62 12.45
N ASP A 258 18.72 -22.07 13.37
CA ASP A 258 20.02 -21.45 13.56
C ASP A 258 20.88 -21.48 12.29
N GLU A 259 20.70 -22.49 11.44
CA GLU A 259 21.38 -22.61 10.15
C GLU A 259 20.85 -21.63 9.10
N THR A 260 19.52 -21.47 8.99
CA THR A 260 18.88 -20.65 7.95
C THR A 260 18.75 -19.18 8.33
N ARG A 261 18.65 -18.86 9.62
CA ARG A 261 18.49 -17.49 10.14
C ARG A 261 19.52 -16.49 9.62
N PRO A 262 20.84 -16.78 9.58
CA PRO A 262 21.83 -15.84 9.07
C PRO A 262 21.56 -15.47 7.59
N LYS A 263 21.14 -16.44 6.77
CA LYS A 263 20.79 -16.22 5.37
C LYS A 263 19.57 -15.30 5.25
N MET A 264 18.50 -15.56 6.03
CA MET A 264 17.29 -14.74 6.01
C MET A 264 17.57 -13.30 6.46
N LEU A 265 18.40 -13.12 7.50
CA LEU A 265 18.83 -11.80 7.95
C LEU A 265 19.67 -11.06 6.90
N ALA A 266 20.52 -11.75 6.15
CA ALA A 266 21.32 -11.16 5.07
C ALA A 266 20.50 -10.71 3.86
N ILE A 267 19.35 -11.36 3.61
CA ILE A 267 18.37 -10.94 2.60
C ILE A 267 17.68 -9.65 3.07
N GLY A 268 17.25 -9.59 4.33
CA GLY A 268 16.49 -8.50 4.88
C GLY A 268 14.97 -8.66 4.68
N GLU A 269 14.22 -7.55 4.72
CA GLU A 269 12.77 -7.60 4.45
C GLU A 269 12.51 -7.88 2.95
N SER A 270 11.33 -8.39 2.62
CA SER A 270 10.94 -8.80 1.26
C SER A 270 11.05 -7.68 0.21
N ASP A 271 11.11 -8.09 -1.05
CA ASP A 271 10.91 -7.20 -2.20
C ASP A 271 9.46 -6.65 -2.20
N ARG A 272 9.31 -5.34 -2.45
CA ARG A 272 7.99 -4.69 -2.42
C ARG A 272 7.79 -3.78 -3.61
N MET A 273 6.62 -3.92 -4.24
CA MET A 273 6.08 -2.90 -5.11
C MET A 273 5.71 -1.65 -4.29
N THR A 274 5.82 -0.48 -4.88
CA THR A 274 5.39 0.79 -4.31
C THR A 274 4.62 1.55 -5.37
N LEU A 275 3.30 1.66 -5.19
CA LEU A 275 2.35 2.09 -6.21
C LEU A 275 1.52 3.26 -5.68
N LEU A 276 1.25 4.24 -6.55
CA LEU A 276 0.36 5.36 -6.25
C LEU A 276 -0.80 5.35 -7.24
N PHE A 277 -2.01 5.35 -6.70
CA PHE A 277 -3.24 5.34 -7.49
C PHE A 277 -4.06 6.58 -7.21
N ARG A 278 -4.83 7.05 -8.20
CA ARG A 278 -5.80 8.14 -8.06
C ARG A 278 -7.20 7.62 -8.22
N LYS A 279 -8.10 8.05 -7.33
CA LYS A 279 -9.54 7.80 -7.49
C LYS A 279 -10.01 8.38 -8.82
N ARG A 280 -10.67 7.55 -9.62
CA ARG A 280 -11.39 7.97 -10.83
C ARG A 280 -12.73 8.57 -10.43
N ASP A 281 -13.13 9.66 -11.06
CA ASP A 281 -14.41 10.34 -10.82
C ASP A 281 -15.62 9.50 -11.24
#